data_9bec6618f59ed160f19622867e96131d
#
_entry.id   9bec6618f59ed160f19622867e96131d
#
_cell.length_a   1.000
_cell.length_b   1.000
_cell.length_c   1.000
_cell.angle_alpha   90.00
_cell.angle_beta   90.00
_cell.angle_gamma   90.00
#
_symmetry.space_group_name_H-M   'P 1'
#
loop_
_entity.id
_entity.type
_entity.pdbx_description
1 polymer ?
#
loop_
_entity_poly.entity_id
_entity_poly.type
_entity_poly.pdbx_seq_one_letter_code
_entity_poly.pdbx_strand_id
1 'polypeptide(L)'
;ALYDVVKEAKDKGIKVVCYDRMIANVDADLYITIDNEMVGTLMGEALVEACPDGGNIFAINGSPTDKNVEEVELGFRKALKGSKLKIVYTGYCDNWLAEMAATHVNKGLEVTDDIVGVMCGNDDLASQAVKVLAENRLAGQVALVAQDADLAACQRIVEGTQTMTVYKPIEQEASTAAILAVALGNGTDITS
;
A
#
# COMPACT_ATOMS: atom_id res chain seq x y z
N ALA A 1 20.29 7.68 -2.19
CA ALA A 1 20.52 9.03 -2.76
C ALA A 1 20.48 10.13 -1.69
N LEU A 2 19.70 9.99 -0.60
CA LEU A 2 19.55 11.03 0.45
C LEU A 2 20.50 10.84 1.65
N TYR A 3 21.22 9.73 1.73
CA TYR A 3 22.05 9.40 2.88
C TYR A 3 23.09 10.49 3.21
N ASP A 4 23.87 10.93 2.21
CA ASP A 4 24.93 11.91 2.41
C ASP A 4 24.39 13.28 2.85
N VAL A 5 23.26 13.70 2.28
CA VAL A 5 22.59 14.96 2.64
C VAL A 5 22.09 14.92 4.07
N VAL A 6 21.46 13.79 4.47
CA VAL A 6 20.98 13.62 5.85
C VAL A 6 22.15 13.58 6.83
N LYS A 7 23.22 12.86 6.49
CA LYS A 7 24.43 12.83 7.30
C LYS A 7 25.03 14.24 7.48
N GLU A 8 25.14 15.02 6.40
CA GLU A 8 25.63 16.40 6.48
C GLU A 8 24.74 17.28 7.38
N ALA A 9 23.41 17.13 7.28
CA ALA A 9 22.48 17.85 8.16
C ALA A 9 22.69 17.50 9.63
N LYS A 10 22.80 16.21 9.95
CA LYS A 10 23.07 15.72 11.31
C LYS A 10 24.41 16.20 11.84
N ASP A 11 25.48 16.15 11.05
CA ASP A 11 26.82 16.62 11.42
C ASP A 11 26.83 18.15 11.75
N LYS A 12 25.87 18.90 11.20
CA LYS A 12 25.63 20.33 11.51
C LYS A 12 24.64 20.55 12.66
N GLY A 13 24.18 19.51 13.32
CA GLY A 13 23.22 19.59 14.43
C GLY A 13 21.79 19.89 14.00
N ILE A 14 21.46 19.75 12.72
CA ILE A 14 20.10 19.93 12.21
C ILE A 14 19.29 18.66 12.50
N LYS A 15 18.10 18.85 13.08
CA LYS A 15 17.16 17.77 13.33
C LYS A 15 16.53 17.27 12.03
N VAL A 16 16.44 15.95 11.88
CA VAL A 16 15.91 15.29 10.69
C VAL A 16 14.66 14.49 11.03
N VAL A 17 13.57 14.79 10.33
CA VAL A 17 12.30 14.07 10.44
C VAL A 17 12.04 13.34 9.12
N CYS A 18 11.81 12.03 9.19
CA CYS A 18 11.26 11.26 8.08
C CYS A 18 9.73 11.26 8.20
N TYR A 19 9.06 11.73 7.16
CA TYR A 19 7.61 11.80 7.07
C TYR A 19 7.09 10.86 5.99
N ASP A 20 6.11 10.04 6.33
CA ASP A 20 5.49 8.99 5.52
C ASP A 20 6.51 7.90 5.09
N ARG A 21 7.64 8.26 4.52
CA ARG A 21 8.65 7.30 4.02
C ARG A 21 9.95 7.39 4.78
N MET A 22 10.45 6.22 5.20
CA MET A 22 11.75 6.13 5.85
C MET A 22 12.88 6.23 4.82
N ILE A 23 13.89 7.03 5.13
CA ILE A 23 15.15 7.02 4.39
C ILE A 23 16.01 5.90 4.93
N ALA A 24 16.36 4.94 4.08
CA ALA A 24 17.18 3.78 4.49
C ALA A 24 18.57 4.19 4.98
N ASN A 25 19.04 3.52 6.02
CA ASN A 25 20.39 3.67 6.60
C ASN A 25 20.72 5.07 7.15
N VAL A 26 19.71 5.85 7.53
CA VAL A 26 19.93 7.12 8.23
C VAL A 26 19.35 7.05 9.65
N ASP A 27 20.02 7.74 10.57
CA ASP A 27 19.56 7.94 11.94
C ASP A 27 18.71 9.23 11.99
N ALA A 28 17.44 9.14 11.60
CA ALA A 28 16.50 10.24 11.73
C ALA A 28 16.15 10.47 13.20
N ASP A 29 15.95 11.75 13.60
CA ASP A 29 15.54 12.08 14.96
C ASP A 29 14.08 11.72 15.23
N LEU A 30 13.28 11.61 14.17
CA LEU A 30 11.87 11.22 14.22
C LEU A 30 11.46 10.56 12.89
N TYR A 31 10.69 9.51 12.98
CA TYR A 31 9.98 8.92 11.84
C TYR A 31 8.49 8.83 12.17
N ILE A 32 7.67 9.36 11.29
CA ILE A 32 6.22 9.32 11.38
C ILE A 32 5.67 8.71 10.09
N THR A 33 4.80 7.75 10.24
CA THR A 33 4.09 7.10 9.13
C THR A 33 2.78 6.51 9.61
N ILE A 34 1.98 6.02 8.68
CA ILE A 34 0.80 5.19 8.93
C ILE A 34 1.25 3.78 9.33
N ASP A 35 0.42 3.06 10.07
CA ASP A 35 0.62 1.62 10.33
C ASP A 35 0.36 0.82 9.03
N ASN A 36 1.41 0.70 8.22
CA ASN A 36 1.34 0.04 6.92
C ASN A 36 1.08 -1.47 7.03
N GLU A 37 1.54 -2.11 8.13
CA GLU A 37 1.23 -3.51 8.37
C GLU A 37 -0.27 -3.70 8.63
N MET A 38 -0.90 -2.79 9.40
CA MET A 38 -2.34 -2.80 9.61
C MET A 38 -3.11 -2.54 8.30
N VAL A 39 -2.64 -1.62 7.45
CA VAL A 39 -3.24 -1.40 6.12
C VAL A 39 -3.28 -2.70 5.33
N GLY A 40 -2.15 -3.41 5.24
CA GLY A 40 -2.09 -4.71 4.56
C GLY A 40 -3.00 -5.76 5.19
N THR A 41 -3.07 -5.79 6.52
CA THR A 41 -3.95 -6.69 7.26
C THR A 41 -5.41 -6.47 6.88
N LEU A 42 -5.89 -5.22 6.90
CA LEU A 42 -7.27 -4.87 6.51
C LEU A 42 -7.60 -5.28 5.07
N MET A 43 -6.65 -5.09 4.15
CA MET A 43 -6.81 -5.51 2.75
C MET A 43 -6.93 -7.03 2.64
N GLY A 44 -6.12 -7.78 3.39
CA GLY A 44 -6.16 -9.24 3.39
C GLY A 44 -7.43 -9.79 4.02
N GLU A 45 -7.86 -9.22 5.15
CA GLU A 45 -9.12 -9.60 5.83
C GLU A 45 -10.33 -9.36 4.91
N ALA A 46 -10.37 -8.23 4.20
CA ALA A 46 -11.43 -7.93 3.25
C ALA A 46 -11.49 -8.94 2.10
N LEU A 47 -10.34 -9.40 1.58
CA LEU A 47 -10.34 -10.47 0.58
C LEU A 47 -10.79 -11.82 1.14
N VAL A 48 -10.38 -12.16 2.36
CA VAL A 48 -10.83 -13.40 3.02
C VAL A 48 -12.33 -13.38 3.24
N GLU A 49 -12.90 -12.25 3.64
CA GLU A 49 -14.35 -12.07 3.81
C GLU A 49 -15.09 -12.15 2.47
N ALA A 50 -14.57 -11.49 1.43
CA ALA A 50 -15.19 -11.47 0.11
C ALA A 50 -15.11 -12.84 -0.60
N CYS A 51 -14.12 -13.67 -0.28
CA CYS A 51 -13.85 -14.94 -0.95
C CYS A 51 -13.77 -16.10 0.08
N PRO A 52 -14.86 -16.44 0.79
CA PRO A 52 -14.84 -17.41 1.89
C PRO A 52 -14.52 -18.84 1.44
N ASP A 53 -14.79 -19.17 0.18
CA ASP A 53 -14.49 -20.48 -0.40
C ASP A 53 -13.00 -20.61 -0.80
N GLY A 54 -12.26 -19.50 -0.78
CA GLY A 54 -10.87 -19.41 -1.22
C GLY A 54 -10.76 -19.27 -2.73
N GLY A 55 -9.55 -19.47 -3.24
CA GLY A 55 -9.24 -19.40 -4.68
C GLY A 55 -7.93 -18.69 -4.96
N ASN A 56 -7.64 -18.47 -6.22
CA ASN A 56 -6.43 -17.81 -6.66
C ASN A 56 -6.56 -16.28 -6.62
N ILE A 57 -5.52 -15.60 -6.18
CA ILE A 57 -5.48 -14.14 -6.14
C ILE A 57 -4.16 -13.62 -6.71
N PHE A 58 -4.19 -12.38 -7.19
CA PHE A 58 -2.98 -11.64 -7.56
C PHE A 58 -2.63 -10.60 -6.49
N ALA A 59 -1.33 -10.36 -6.29
CA ALA A 59 -0.80 -9.28 -5.47
C ALA A 59 0.00 -8.32 -6.36
N ILE A 60 -0.54 -7.14 -6.63
CA ILE A 60 0.07 -6.10 -7.46
C ILE A 60 0.54 -4.98 -6.54
N ASN A 61 1.79 -5.06 -6.13
CA ASN A 61 2.40 -4.17 -5.15
C ASN A 61 2.89 -2.86 -5.77
N GLY A 62 3.16 -1.87 -4.92
CA GLY A 62 3.84 -0.64 -5.28
C GLY A 62 5.33 -0.84 -5.58
N SER A 63 6.14 0.21 -5.39
CA SER A 63 7.58 0.18 -5.68
C SER A 63 8.34 -0.77 -4.74
N PRO A 64 9.15 -1.70 -5.25
CA PRO A 64 9.90 -2.65 -4.43
C PRO A 64 11.01 -1.99 -3.59
N THR A 65 11.30 -0.70 -3.83
CA THR A 65 12.28 0.07 -3.05
C THR A 65 11.64 0.89 -1.93
N ASP A 66 10.32 0.83 -1.79
CA ASP A 66 9.57 1.54 -0.77
C ASP A 66 9.28 0.61 0.41
N LYS A 67 9.77 0.98 1.60
CA LYS A 67 9.59 0.16 2.80
C LYS A 67 8.12 0.00 3.18
N ASN A 68 7.28 0.99 2.92
CA ASN A 68 5.86 0.91 3.17
C ASN A 68 5.23 -0.27 2.42
N VAL A 69 5.71 -0.58 1.20
CA VAL A 69 5.26 -1.73 0.41
C VAL A 69 5.58 -3.06 1.10
N GLU A 70 6.78 -3.19 1.68
CA GLU A 70 7.16 -4.39 2.43
C GLU A 70 6.24 -4.62 3.64
N GLU A 71 5.92 -3.54 4.36
CA GLU A 71 5.06 -3.59 5.56
C GLU A 71 3.60 -3.93 5.18
N VAL A 72 3.05 -3.31 4.13
CA VAL A 72 1.72 -3.65 3.59
C VAL A 72 1.69 -5.12 3.15
N GLU A 73 2.68 -5.58 2.39
CA GLU A 73 2.74 -6.96 1.94
C GLU A 73 2.84 -7.94 3.12
N LEU A 74 3.60 -7.59 4.16
CA LEU A 74 3.71 -8.39 5.37
C LEU A 74 2.34 -8.57 6.06
N GLY A 75 1.62 -7.47 6.29
CA GLY A 75 0.28 -7.49 6.89
C GLY A 75 -0.71 -8.27 6.05
N PHE A 76 -0.72 -8.03 4.74
CA PHE A 76 -1.56 -8.74 3.79
C PHE A 76 -1.34 -10.27 3.84
N ARG A 77 -0.07 -10.71 3.75
CA ARG A 77 0.27 -12.13 3.81
C ARG A 77 -0.06 -12.75 5.18
N LYS A 78 0.05 -11.98 6.28
CA LYS A 78 -0.36 -12.45 7.62
C LYS A 78 -1.87 -12.70 7.69
N ALA A 79 -2.67 -11.80 7.16
CA ALA A 79 -4.13 -11.92 7.15
C ALA A 79 -4.62 -13.12 6.32
N LEU A 80 -3.89 -13.48 5.26
CA LEU A 80 -4.23 -14.65 4.45
C LEU A 80 -3.91 -15.99 5.11
N LYS A 81 -3.13 -16.01 6.23
CA LYS A 81 -2.76 -17.27 6.91
C LYS A 81 -4.00 -17.97 7.46
N GLY A 82 -4.15 -19.23 7.10
CA GLY A 82 -5.30 -20.04 7.51
C GLY A 82 -6.52 -19.92 6.60
N SER A 83 -6.53 -18.98 5.65
CA SER A 83 -7.54 -18.92 4.59
C SER A 83 -7.23 -19.94 3.49
N LYS A 84 -8.19 -20.10 2.56
CA LYS A 84 -8.01 -20.92 1.36
C LYS A 84 -7.54 -20.10 0.15
N LEU A 85 -7.22 -18.81 0.33
CA LEU A 85 -6.71 -17.94 -0.73
C LEU A 85 -5.24 -18.26 -1.05
N LYS A 86 -4.88 -18.24 -2.32
CA LYS A 86 -3.52 -18.52 -2.80
C LYS A 86 -3.04 -17.40 -3.71
N ILE A 87 -1.95 -16.74 -3.34
CA ILE A 87 -1.28 -15.79 -4.23
C ILE A 87 -0.56 -16.61 -5.32
N VAL A 88 -1.08 -16.52 -6.53
CA VAL A 88 -0.53 -17.25 -7.71
C VAL A 88 0.29 -16.34 -8.61
N TYR A 89 0.16 -15.02 -8.46
CA TYR A 89 0.97 -14.03 -9.15
C TYR A 89 1.29 -12.85 -8.23
N THR A 90 2.54 -12.41 -8.26
CA THR A 90 2.98 -11.19 -7.57
C THR A 90 3.70 -10.30 -8.57
N GLY A 91 3.30 -9.03 -8.64
CA GLY A 91 3.94 -7.99 -9.45
C GLY A 91 4.31 -6.78 -8.60
N TYR A 92 5.34 -6.03 -9.04
CA TYR A 92 5.76 -4.78 -8.41
C TYR A 92 5.79 -3.66 -9.44
N CYS A 93 5.22 -2.52 -9.09
CA CYS A 93 5.13 -1.36 -9.96
C CYS A 93 6.24 -0.36 -9.57
N ASP A 94 7.36 -0.39 -10.28
CA ASP A 94 8.49 0.50 -10.06
C ASP A 94 8.03 1.96 -10.04
N ASN A 95 8.51 2.72 -9.06
CA ASN A 95 8.15 4.12 -8.84
C ASN A 95 6.64 4.36 -8.77
N TRP A 96 5.84 3.37 -8.40
CA TRP A 96 4.38 3.43 -8.32
C TRP A 96 3.71 3.79 -9.66
N LEU A 97 4.34 3.46 -10.79
CA LEU A 97 3.78 3.72 -12.12
C LEU A 97 2.52 2.89 -12.34
N ALA A 98 1.38 3.57 -12.40
CA ALA A 98 0.06 2.93 -12.43
C ALA A 98 -0.11 2.02 -13.67
N GLU A 99 0.44 2.39 -14.81
CA GLU A 99 0.37 1.60 -16.06
C GLU A 99 1.00 0.22 -15.93
N MET A 100 1.95 0.05 -15.02
CA MET A 100 2.56 -1.27 -14.75
C MET A 100 1.56 -2.24 -14.14
N ALA A 101 0.56 -1.75 -13.39
CA ALA A 101 -0.48 -2.60 -12.82
C ALA A 101 -1.29 -3.32 -13.92
N ALA A 102 -1.66 -2.62 -14.99
CA ALA A 102 -2.33 -3.24 -16.13
C ALA A 102 -1.48 -4.36 -16.75
N THR A 103 -0.17 -4.11 -16.92
CA THR A 103 0.77 -5.11 -17.43
C THR A 103 0.84 -6.32 -16.51
N HIS A 104 0.90 -6.12 -15.19
CA HIS A 104 0.97 -7.22 -14.22
C HIS A 104 -0.33 -8.01 -14.15
N VAL A 105 -1.50 -7.37 -14.21
CA VAL A 105 -2.78 -8.09 -14.24
C VAL A 105 -2.87 -8.95 -15.50
N ASN A 106 -2.50 -8.42 -16.67
CA ASN A 106 -2.45 -9.22 -17.91
C ASN A 106 -1.51 -10.42 -17.79
N LYS A 107 -0.29 -10.24 -17.27
CA LYS A 107 0.63 -11.34 -17.02
C LYS A 107 0.08 -12.37 -16.02
N GLY A 108 -0.62 -11.92 -14.99
CA GLY A 108 -1.31 -12.81 -14.06
C GLY A 108 -2.38 -13.65 -14.77
N LEU A 109 -3.18 -13.04 -15.65
CA LEU A 109 -4.21 -13.71 -16.43
C LEU A 109 -3.63 -14.71 -17.48
N GLU A 110 -2.38 -14.50 -17.93
CA GLU A 110 -1.66 -15.51 -18.72
C GLU A 110 -1.29 -16.76 -17.88
N VAL A 111 -1.14 -16.61 -16.56
CA VAL A 111 -0.89 -17.74 -15.65
C VAL A 111 -2.17 -18.50 -15.37
N THR A 112 -3.24 -17.78 -15.06
CA THR A 112 -4.59 -18.33 -14.84
C THR A 112 -5.65 -17.23 -14.92
N ASP A 113 -6.78 -17.53 -15.53
CA ASP A 113 -7.99 -16.70 -15.53
C ASP A 113 -8.97 -17.10 -14.41
N ASP A 114 -8.72 -18.21 -13.73
CA ASP A 114 -9.48 -18.66 -12.55
C ASP A 114 -8.99 -17.95 -11.30
N ILE A 115 -9.40 -16.70 -11.14
CA ILE A 115 -9.07 -15.84 -10.01
C ILE A 115 -10.31 -15.30 -9.30
N VAL A 116 -10.20 -15.13 -8.00
CA VAL A 116 -11.28 -14.61 -7.14
C VAL A 116 -10.97 -13.23 -6.57
N GLY A 117 -9.70 -12.81 -6.58
CA GLY A 117 -9.31 -11.53 -5.99
C GLY A 117 -8.01 -10.95 -6.54
N VAL A 118 -7.90 -9.64 -6.43
CA VAL A 118 -6.69 -8.87 -6.72
C VAL A 118 -6.45 -7.88 -5.58
N MET A 119 -5.25 -7.87 -5.03
CA MET A 119 -4.74 -6.80 -4.19
C MET A 119 -3.92 -5.85 -5.04
N CYS A 120 -4.20 -4.56 -4.94
CA CYS A 120 -3.40 -3.49 -5.52
C CYS A 120 -2.78 -2.63 -4.42
N GLY A 121 -1.51 -2.29 -4.56
CA GLY A 121 -0.75 -1.51 -3.57
C GLY A 121 -1.38 -0.15 -3.24
N ASN A 122 -2.12 0.45 -4.18
CA ASN A 122 -2.93 1.66 -3.96
C ASN A 122 -4.07 1.76 -4.98
N ASP A 123 -4.90 2.80 -4.84
CA ASP A 123 -6.06 3.04 -5.69
C ASP A 123 -5.71 3.44 -7.13
N ASP A 124 -4.54 4.06 -7.37
CA ASP A 124 -4.06 4.36 -8.72
C ASP A 124 -3.74 3.07 -9.49
N LEU A 125 -3.05 2.12 -8.83
CA LEU A 125 -2.79 0.80 -9.38
C LEU A 125 -4.11 0.04 -9.61
N ALA A 126 -5.05 0.13 -8.67
CA ALA A 126 -6.38 -0.46 -8.79
C ALA A 126 -7.17 0.13 -9.98
N SER A 127 -7.00 1.42 -10.27
CA SER A 127 -7.63 2.07 -11.44
C SER A 127 -7.21 1.45 -12.77
N GLN A 128 -5.98 0.98 -12.88
CA GLN A 128 -5.52 0.29 -14.09
C GLN A 128 -5.89 -1.20 -14.06
N ALA A 129 -5.82 -1.83 -12.88
CA ALA A 129 -6.24 -3.22 -12.72
C ALA A 129 -7.71 -3.43 -13.12
N VAL A 130 -8.62 -2.56 -12.66
CA VAL A 130 -10.06 -2.68 -12.98
C VAL A 130 -10.34 -2.57 -14.48
N LYS A 131 -9.56 -1.79 -15.25
CA LYS A 131 -9.71 -1.71 -16.70
C LYS A 131 -9.44 -3.07 -17.36
N VAL A 132 -8.33 -3.70 -16.99
CA VAL A 132 -7.99 -5.04 -17.52
C VAL A 132 -9.03 -6.07 -17.09
N LEU A 133 -9.48 -6.02 -15.83
CA LEU A 133 -10.55 -6.90 -15.37
C LEU A 133 -11.83 -6.69 -16.16
N ALA A 134 -12.19 -5.43 -16.51
CA ALA A 134 -13.39 -5.13 -17.33
C ALA A 134 -13.26 -5.67 -18.76
N GLU A 135 -12.09 -5.51 -19.39
CA GLU A 135 -11.79 -6.05 -20.73
C GLU A 135 -11.95 -7.58 -20.78
N ASN A 136 -11.64 -8.25 -19.65
CA ASN A 136 -11.79 -9.69 -19.49
C ASN A 136 -13.13 -10.12 -18.87
N ARG A 137 -14.08 -9.19 -18.66
CA ARG A 137 -15.41 -9.43 -18.05
C ARG A 137 -15.32 -9.93 -16.61
N LEU A 138 -14.27 -9.58 -15.89
CA LEU A 138 -14.00 -9.96 -14.50
C LEU A 138 -14.30 -8.83 -13.51
N ALA A 139 -14.49 -7.59 -13.97
CA ALA A 139 -14.80 -6.46 -13.10
C ALA A 139 -16.13 -6.68 -12.38
N GLY A 140 -16.14 -6.53 -11.06
CA GLY A 140 -17.29 -6.82 -10.21
C GLY A 140 -17.53 -8.31 -9.93
N GLN A 141 -16.80 -9.22 -10.57
CA GLN A 141 -16.81 -10.65 -10.26
C GLN A 141 -15.61 -11.07 -9.42
N VAL A 142 -14.49 -10.37 -9.60
CA VAL A 142 -13.25 -10.55 -8.85
C VAL A 142 -13.17 -9.48 -7.78
N ALA A 143 -12.94 -9.86 -6.53
CA ALA A 143 -12.78 -8.92 -5.43
C ALA A 143 -11.49 -8.10 -5.63
N LEU A 144 -11.59 -6.77 -5.57
CA LEU A 144 -10.47 -5.84 -5.74
C LEU A 144 -10.30 -5.01 -4.47
N VAL A 145 -9.12 -5.08 -3.85
CA VAL A 145 -8.80 -4.33 -2.64
C VAL A 145 -7.59 -3.43 -2.85
N ALA A 146 -7.62 -2.25 -2.25
CA ALA A 146 -6.54 -1.26 -2.35
C ALA A 146 -6.51 -0.34 -1.11
N GLN A 147 -5.75 0.76 -1.18
CA GLN A 147 -5.69 1.80 -0.16
C GLN A 147 -5.68 3.19 -0.80
N ASP A 148 -5.91 4.21 0.00
CA ASP A 148 -5.86 5.67 -0.14
C ASP A 148 -7.24 6.31 -0.06
N ALA A 149 -8.32 5.58 -0.31
CA ALA A 149 -9.70 6.07 -0.31
C ALA A 149 -9.92 7.25 -1.28
N ASP A 150 -9.31 7.16 -2.47
CA ASP A 150 -9.49 8.14 -3.52
C ASP A 150 -10.94 8.21 -3.98
N LEU A 151 -11.37 9.40 -4.45
CA LEU A 151 -12.74 9.59 -4.94
C LEU A 151 -13.10 8.55 -6.02
N ALA A 152 -12.19 8.27 -6.95
CA ALA A 152 -12.41 7.27 -7.99
C ALA A 152 -12.57 5.85 -7.42
N ALA A 153 -11.84 5.50 -6.35
CA ALA A 153 -12.00 4.22 -5.67
C ALA A 153 -13.34 4.14 -4.93
N CYS A 154 -13.74 5.22 -4.25
CA CYS A 154 -15.06 5.29 -3.62
C CYS A 154 -16.21 5.12 -4.66
N GLN A 155 -16.08 5.71 -5.84
CA GLN A 155 -17.02 5.52 -6.94
C GLN A 155 -17.06 4.05 -7.41
N ARG A 156 -15.90 3.43 -7.61
CA ARG A 156 -15.80 2.01 -7.99
C ARG A 156 -16.40 1.06 -6.94
N ILE A 157 -16.31 1.41 -5.65
CA ILE A 157 -16.96 0.64 -4.59
C ILE A 157 -18.49 0.73 -4.73
N VAL A 158 -19.02 1.94 -4.95
CA VAL A 158 -20.46 2.12 -5.17
C VAL A 158 -20.94 1.41 -6.44
N GLU A 159 -20.14 1.39 -7.49
CA GLU A 159 -20.40 0.68 -8.75
C GLU A 159 -20.24 -0.84 -8.63
N GLY A 160 -19.62 -1.34 -7.54
CA GLY A 160 -19.38 -2.77 -7.33
C GLY A 160 -18.17 -3.33 -8.08
N THR A 161 -17.27 -2.48 -8.61
CA THR A 161 -16.07 -2.90 -9.34
C THR A 161 -14.79 -2.89 -8.48
N GLN A 162 -14.88 -2.39 -7.25
CA GLN A 162 -13.86 -2.48 -6.20
C GLN A 162 -14.54 -2.86 -4.89
N THR A 163 -13.93 -3.77 -4.13
CA THR A 163 -14.51 -4.30 -2.90
C THR A 163 -14.29 -3.36 -1.71
N MET A 164 -13.08 -2.84 -1.58
CA MET A 164 -12.73 -1.90 -0.51
C MET A 164 -11.51 -1.05 -0.87
N THR A 165 -11.33 0.02 -0.14
CA THR A 165 -10.09 0.80 -0.06
C THR A 165 -9.84 1.19 1.38
N VAL A 166 -8.59 1.11 1.84
CA VAL A 166 -8.23 1.52 3.20
C VAL A 166 -8.09 3.04 3.24
N TYR A 167 -8.85 3.69 4.12
CA TYR A 167 -8.67 5.10 4.43
C TYR A 167 -7.47 5.29 5.36
N LYS A 168 -6.59 6.22 5.01
CA LYS A 168 -5.46 6.65 5.84
C LYS A 168 -5.70 8.08 6.34
N PRO A 169 -5.59 8.35 7.65
CA PRO A 169 -5.84 9.69 8.21
C PRO A 169 -4.64 10.64 7.97
N ILE A 170 -4.37 10.98 6.71
CA ILE A 170 -3.21 11.79 6.27
C ILE A 170 -3.16 13.15 6.96
N GLU A 171 -4.33 13.78 7.19
CA GLU A 171 -4.39 15.06 7.92
C GLU A 171 -3.88 14.94 9.37
N GLN A 172 -4.19 13.82 10.03
CA GLN A 172 -3.70 13.55 11.38
C GLN A 172 -2.19 13.28 11.37
N GLU A 173 -1.72 12.50 10.40
CA GLU A 173 -0.29 12.24 10.21
C GLU A 173 0.48 13.55 10.00
N ALA A 174 0.04 14.39 9.08
CA ALA A 174 0.67 15.68 8.76
C ALA A 174 0.67 16.64 9.96
N SER A 175 -0.46 16.76 10.67
CA SER A 175 -0.56 17.63 11.84
C SER A 175 0.32 17.14 12.99
N THR A 176 0.36 15.84 13.23
CA THR A 176 1.22 15.23 14.26
C THR A 176 2.69 15.43 13.90
N ALA A 177 3.07 15.22 12.65
CA ALA A 177 4.43 15.45 12.18
C ALA A 177 4.87 16.91 12.39
N ALA A 178 4.00 17.87 12.07
CA ALA A 178 4.30 19.29 12.27
C ALA A 178 4.49 19.65 13.75
N ILE A 179 3.60 19.16 14.63
CA ILE A 179 3.69 19.40 16.08
C ILE A 179 4.99 18.83 16.65
N LEU A 180 5.31 17.58 16.32
CA LEU A 180 6.50 16.91 16.84
C LEU A 180 7.79 17.48 16.24
N ALA A 181 7.79 17.91 14.98
CA ALA A 181 8.94 18.60 14.39
C ALA A 181 9.26 19.92 15.09
N VAL A 182 8.23 20.71 15.45
CA VAL A 182 8.39 21.94 16.23
C VAL A 182 8.90 21.64 17.63
N ALA A 183 8.34 20.65 18.33
CA ALA A 183 8.79 20.23 19.65
C ALA A 183 10.27 19.80 19.62
N LEU A 184 10.65 18.97 18.66
CA LEU A 184 12.00 18.50 18.44
C LEU A 184 12.98 19.67 18.17
N GLY A 185 12.58 20.63 17.33
CA GLY A 185 13.37 21.83 17.03
C GLY A 185 13.58 22.74 18.23
N ASN A 186 12.61 22.77 19.17
CA ASN A 186 12.71 23.50 20.44
C ASN A 186 13.48 22.73 21.54
N GLY A 187 13.97 21.53 21.25
CA GLY A 187 14.68 20.71 22.23
C GLY A 187 13.78 20.01 23.26
N THR A 188 12.48 19.93 22.98
CA THR A 188 11.54 19.19 23.83
C THR A 188 11.77 17.68 23.66
N ASP A 189 11.78 16.94 24.76
CA ASP A 189 11.80 15.48 24.73
C ASP A 189 10.44 14.96 24.18
N ILE A 190 10.49 14.24 23.06
CA ILE A 190 9.31 13.66 22.39
C ILE A 190 9.20 12.15 22.60
N THR A 191 10.03 11.57 23.49
CA THR A 191 10.08 10.10 23.73
C THR A 191 9.25 9.66 24.92
N SER A 192 8.55 10.58 25.60
CA SER A 192 7.75 10.33 26.80
C SER A 192 6.25 10.25 26.50
#